data_3eb9777c9df4e60ec472e86bb87955a9
#
_entry.id   3eb9777c9df4e60ec472e86bb87955a9
#
_cell.length_a   1.000
_cell.length_b   1.000
_cell.length_c   1.000
_cell.angle_alpha   90.00
_cell.angle_beta   90.00
_cell.angle_gamma   90.00
#
_symmetry.space_group_name_H-M   'P 1'
#
loop_
_entity.id
_entity.type
_entity.pdbx_description
1 polymer ?
#
loop_
_entity_poly.entity_id
_entity_poly.type
_entity_poly.pdbx_seq_one_letter_code
_entity_poly.pdbx_strand_id
1 'polypeptide(L)'
;MASHEEFIRTQIFGTVFEITNRYSDLNPVGMGAFGLVCSATDMLTQQPVAIKKIMKPFSTAVLAKRTYRELKLLKHLRHENLIQLQDIFLSPLEDIYFVTELQGTDLHRLLQTRPLEKQFVQYFLYQILRGLKYVHSAGVIHRDLKPSNILINENCDLKICDFGLARIQDPQMTGYVSTRYYRAPEIMLTWQKYDVEVDIWSAGCIFAEMIEGKPLFPGKDHVHQFSIITDLLGSPPEDVINTICSENTLKFVTSLPHRDAVPFQERFKGVEPDAVDLLERMLVFDPKKRITAADALAHPYLAPYHDPTDEPVAEAKFDWHFNDADLPVDTWRVMMYSEILDFHKIGGTNGQIDTNATFDDQVAAATAAAAQAQAQAQAQVQAQVQAQTAETQQDPATATATATATNAATAAQPQTEHDTISTFANQAVHYANEFDQA
;
A
#
# COMPACT_ATOMS: atom_id res chain seq x y z
N MET A 1 22.50 28.89 -9.96
CA MET A 1 21.41 28.96 -10.95
C MET A 1 20.52 27.79 -10.64
N ALA A 2 19.32 28.03 -10.11
CA ALA A 2 18.36 26.96 -9.92
C ALA A 2 17.91 26.52 -11.33
N SER A 3 18.23 25.28 -11.71
CA SER A 3 17.68 24.68 -12.91
C SER A 3 16.17 24.58 -12.71
N HIS A 4 15.39 25.27 -13.53
CA HIS A 4 13.97 25.03 -13.60
C HIS A 4 13.78 23.55 -13.96
N GLU A 5 13.30 22.74 -13.04
CA GLU A 5 12.86 21.38 -13.35
C GLU A 5 11.70 21.50 -14.34
N GLU A 6 11.96 21.09 -15.57
CA GLU A 6 10.96 21.11 -16.62
C GLU A 6 10.17 19.80 -16.56
N PHE A 7 8.83 19.90 -16.47
CA PHE A 7 7.95 18.72 -16.46
C PHE A 7 7.66 18.26 -17.89
N ILE A 8 7.85 16.98 -18.14
CA ILE A 8 7.57 16.31 -19.41
C ILE A 8 6.30 15.47 -19.24
N ARG A 9 5.39 15.59 -20.23
CA ARG A 9 4.14 14.82 -20.26
C ARG A 9 4.25 13.67 -21.24
N THR A 10 4.01 12.45 -20.76
CA THR A 10 3.99 11.24 -21.56
C THR A 10 2.71 10.45 -21.25
N GLN A 11 2.05 9.89 -22.27
CA GLN A 11 0.88 9.05 -22.09
C GLN A 11 1.26 7.58 -22.05
N ILE A 12 0.92 6.88 -20.95
CA ILE A 12 1.21 5.45 -20.75
C ILE A 12 -0.10 4.75 -20.38
N PHE A 13 -0.54 3.78 -21.16
CA PHE A 13 -1.84 3.10 -21.00
C PHE A 13 -3.03 4.04 -20.77
N GLY A 14 -3.09 5.14 -21.53
CA GLY A 14 -4.15 6.13 -21.38
C GLY A 14 -4.00 7.07 -20.18
N THR A 15 -3.02 6.86 -19.32
CA THR A 15 -2.72 7.69 -18.15
C THR A 15 -1.61 8.68 -18.50
N VAL A 16 -1.83 9.96 -18.18
CA VAL A 16 -0.80 10.99 -18.35
C VAL A 16 0.20 10.86 -17.21
N PHE A 17 1.47 10.62 -17.54
CA PHE A 17 2.61 10.78 -16.65
C PHE A 17 3.20 12.18 -16.86
N GLU A 18 3.30 12.93 -15.80
CA GLU A 18 3.91 14.26 -15.78
C GLU A 18 5.07 14.23 -14.79
N ILE A 19 6.26 14.05 -15.32
CA ILE A 19 7.49 13.82 -14.54
C ILE A 19 8.53 14.89 -14.87
N THR A 20 9.49 15.08 -13.97
CA THR A 20 10.61 15.98 -14.20
C THR A 20 11.56 15.39 -15.26
N ASN A 21 12.30 16.26 -15.96
CA ASN A 21 13.32 15.87 -16.95
C ASN A 21 14.50 15.08 -16.34
N ARG A 22 14.53 14.92 -15.03
CA ARG A 22 15.48 14.03 -14.34
C ARG A 22 15.27 12.57 -14.71
N TYR A 23 14.03 12.16 -15.04
CA TYR A 23 13.70 10.77 -15.32
C TYR A 23 13.40 10.57 -16.81
N SER A 24 14.14 9.64 -17.46
CA SER A 24 13.99 9.31 -18.88
C SER A 24 13.59 7.84 -19.08
N ASP A 25 13.31 7.48 -20.31
CA ASP A 25 13.06 6.08 -20.74
C ASP A 25 11.94 5.36 -19.96
N LEU A 26 10.81 6.05 -19.82
CA LEU A 26 9.63 5.51 -19.15
C LEU A 26 9.08 4.28 -19.86
N ASN A 27 9.07 3.13 -19.16
CA ASN A 27 8.43 1.90 -19.61
C ASN A 27 7.45 1.39 -18.55
N PRO A 28 6.23 0.93 -18.94
CA PRO A 28 5.28 0.40 -17.98
C PRO A 28 5.79 -0.92 -17.40
N VAL A 29 5.73 -1.05 -16.06
CA VAL A 29 6.10 -2.25 -15.32
C VAL A 29 4.88 -3.00 -14.81
N GLY A 30 3.91 -2.25 -14.29
CA GLY A 30 2.67 -2.83 -13.75
C GLY A 30 1.61 -1.78 -13.45
N MET A 31 0.36 -2.24 -13.46
CA MET A 31 -0.79 -1.45 -13.02
C MET A 31 -1.35 -2.10 -11.76
N GLY A 32 -1.35 -1.37 -10.66
CA GLY A 32 -1.95 -1.79 -9.39
C GLY A 32 -3.27 -1.08 -9.14
N ALA A 33 -4.03 -1.54 -8.15
CA ALA A 33 -5.30 -0.91 -7.73
C ALA A 33 -5.16 0.58 -7.34
N PHE A 34 -3.94 1.06 -7.09
CA PHE A 34 -3.66 2.38 -6.53
C PHE A 34 -2.78 3.26 -7.41
N GLY A 35 -2.43 2.80 -8.59
CA GLY A 35 -1.64 3.57 -9.52
C GLY A 35 -0.86 2.74 -10.54
N LEU A 36 -0.27 3.43 -11.47
CA LEU A 36 0.58 2.86 -12.52
C LEU A 36 2.04 3.00 -12.11
N VAL A 37 2.81 1.92 -12.28
CA VAL A 37 4.25 1.88 -12.03
C VAL A 37 4.99 1.79 -13.36
N CYS A 38 5.97 2.67 -13.55
CA CYS A 38 6.88 2.65 -14.69
C CYS A 38 8.32 2.48 -14.23
N SER A 39 9.13 1.80 -15.00
CA SER A 39 10.57 1.92 -14.89
C SER A 39 11.04 3.18 -15.60
N ALA A 40 12.14 3.77 -15.15
CA ALA A 40 12.80 4.90 -15.75
C ALA A 40 14.30 4.86 -15.45
N THR A 41 15.07 5.72 -16.12
CA THR A 41 16.46 5.99 -15.80
C THR A 41 16.55 7.33 -15.07
N ASP A 42 17.12 7.35 -13.86
CA ASP A 42 17.46 8.60 -13.17
C ASP A 42 18.70 9.20 -13.81
N MET A 43 18.57 10.32 -14.49
CA MET A 43 19.66 10.99 -15.23
C MET A 43 20.76 11.57 -14.32
N LEU A 44 20.47 11.74 -13.02
CA LEU A 44 21.48 12.21 -12.06
C LEU A 44 22.39 11.08 -11.59
N THR A 45 21.81 9.92 -11.29
CA THR A 45 22.54 8.77 -10.75
C THR A 45 22.91 7.74 -11.80
N GLN A 46 22.31 7.82 -13.00
CA GLN A 46 22.39 6.83 -14.09
C GLN A 46 21.91 5.44 -13.65
N GLN A 47 21.07 5.37 -12.62
CA GLN A 47 20.51 4.12 -12.12
C GLN A 47 19.08 3.92 -12.59
N PRO A 48 18.66 2.66 -12.81
CA PRO A 48 17.27 2.33 -13.08
C PRO A 48 16.43 2.52 -11.81
N VAL A 49 15.26 3.13 -11.97
CA VAL A 49 14.30 3.40 -10.89
C VAL A 49 12.91 2.94 -11.27
N ALA A 50 12.06 2.70 -10.26
CA ALA A 50 10.64 2.48 -10.41
C ALA A 50 9.89 3.74 -9.95
N ILE A 51 8.97 4.23 -10.77
CA ILE A 51 8.16 5.42 -10.49
C ILE A 51 6.69 5.01 -10.38
N LYS A 52 6.15 5.08 -9.15
CA LYS A 52 4.73 4.83 -8.84
C LYS A 52 3.96 6.13 -8.84
N LYS A 53 3.02 6.28 -9.78
CA LYS A 53 2.10 7.40 -9.80
C LYS A 53 0.90 7.14 -8.91
N ILE A 54 0.64 8.00 -7.93
CA ILE A 54 -0.58 8.02 -7.13
C ILE A 54 -1.55 9.00 -7.79
N MET A 55 -2.62 8.47 -8.36
CA MET A 55 -3.59 9.30 -9.09
C MET A 55 -4.56 9.99 -8.14
N LYS A 56 -4.72 11.31 -8.30
CA LYS A 56 -5.69 12.13 -7.57
C LYS A 56 -5.66 11.87 -6.05
N PRO A 57 -4.49 11.97 -5.39
CA PRO A 57 -4.33 11.60 -3.98
C PRO A 57 -5.22 12.41 -3.05
N PHE A 58 -5.64 13.61 -3.49
CA PHE A 58 -6.46 14.56 -2.72
C PHE A 58 -7.94 14.59 -3.13
N SER A 59 -8.43 13.58 -3.85
CA SER A 59 -9.86 13.53 -4.24
C SER A 59 -10.79 13.24 -3.06
N THR A 60 -10.31 12.56 -2.03
CA THR A 60 -11.03 12.32 -0.77
C THR A 60 -10.07 12.33 0.42
N ALA A 61 -10.57 12.65 1.63
CA ALA A 61 -9.79 12.60 2.85
C ALA A 61 -9.20 11.19 3.12
N VAL A 62 -9.95 10.14 2.77
CA VAL A 62 -9.51 8.74 2.92
C VAL A 62 -8.29 8.45 2.04
N LEU A 63 -8.30 8.88 0.78
CA LEU A 63 -7.17 8.68 -0.13
C LEU A 63 -5.97 9.54 0.27
N ALA A 64 -6.20 10.79 0.68
CA ALA A 64 -5.15 11.67 1.16
C ALA A 64 -4.45 11.11 2.40
N LYS A 65 -5.22 10.67 3.40
CA LYS A 65 -4.71 10.01 4.61
C LYS A 65 -3.95 8.72 4.30
N ARG A 66 -4.45 7.92 3.35
CA ARG A 66 -3.78 6.70 2.91
C ARG A 66 -2.42 6.99 2.27
N THR A 67 -2.37 7.98 1.34
CA THR A 67 -1.11 8.38 0.67
C THR A 67 -0.11 8.96 1.68
N TYR A 68 -0.60 9.77 2.63
CA TYR A 68 0.21 10.29 3.73
C TYR A 68 0.82 9.17 4.58
N ARG A 69 0.02 8.15 4.94
CA ARG A 69 0.49 6.98 5.68
C ARG A 69 1.57 6.23 4.92
N GLU A 70 1.37 5.96 3.63
CA GLU A 70 2.35 5.27 2.78
C GLU A 70 3.68 6.04 2.75
N LEU A 71 3.64 7.36 2.58
CA LEU A 71 4.85 8.21 2.62
C LEU A 71 5.56 8.15 3.97
N LYS A 72 4.82 8.30 5.08
CA LYS A 72 5.40 8.25 6.43
C LYS A 72 6.07 6.91 6.69
N LEU A 73 5.45 5.80 6.29
CA LEU A 73 6.00 4.45 6.44
C LEU A 73 7.26 4.26 5.59
N LEU A 74 7.25 4.67 4.32
CA LEU A 74 8.43 4.56 3.44
C LEU A 74 9.61 5.43 3.92
N LYS A 75 9.34 6.56 4.60
CA LYS A 75 10.38 7.38 5.23
C LYS A 75 10.95 6.73 6.51
N HIS A 76 10.11 6.07 7.29
CA HIS A 76 10.47 5.50 8.60
C HIS A 76 11.15 4.13 8.48
N LEU A 77 10.60 3.24 7.65
CA LEU A 77 11.07 1.86 7.53
C LEU A 77 12.30 1.80 6.61
N ARG A 78 13.47 1.57 7.20
CA ARG A 78 14.75 1.46 6.47
C ARG A 78 15.41 0.14 6.78
N HIS A 79 15.34 -0.80 5.83
CA HIS A 79 15.88 -2.14 5.98
C HIS A 79 16.20 -2.74 4.61
N GLU A 80 17.23 -3.59 4.51
CA GLU A 80 17.67 -4.19 3.25
C GLU A 80 16.58 -5.00 2.53
N ASN A 81 15.70 -5.66 3.28
CA ASN A 81 14.60 -6.45 2.73
C ASN A 81 13.27 -5.67 2.59
N LEU A 82 13.32 -4.34 2.64
CA LEU A 82 12.19 -3.45 2.38
C LEU A 82 12.51 -2.50 1.24
N ILE A 83 11.49 -2.20 0.42
CA ILE A 83 11.65 -1.21 -0.65
C ILE A 83 11.98 0.16 -0.07
N GLN A 84 12.94 0.87 -0.66
CA GLN A 84 13.41 2.16 -0.19
C GLN A 84 12.91 3.29 -1.09
N LEU A 85 12.39 4.35 -0.46
CA LEU A 85 12.05 5.60 -1.14
C LEU A 85 13.34 6.35 -1.47
N GLN A 86 13.59 6.56 -2.77
CA GLN A 86 14.76 7.30 -3.25
C GLN A 86 14.44 8.77 -3.54
N ASP A 87 13.22 9.02 -4.01
CA ASP A 87 12.73 10.37 -4.29
C ASP A 87 11.20 10.41 -4.22
N ILE A 88 10.65 11.61 -4.07
CA ILE A 88 9.23 11.89 -4.12
C ILE A 88 9.02 13.28 -4.71
N PHE A 89 8.10 13.41 -5.66
CA PHE A 89 7.76 14.71 -6.23
C PHE A 89 6.27 14.84 -6.51
N LEU A 90 5.84 16.08 -6.61
CA LEU A 90 4.49 16.50 -6.95
C LEU A 90 4.50 17.09 -8.35
N SER A 91 3.57 16.64 -9.21
CA SER A 91 3.41 17.23 -10.54
C SER A 91 2.54 18.50 -10.50
N PRO A 92 2.60 19.36 -11.54
CA PRO A 92 1.69 20.49 -11.70
C PRO A 92 0.20 20.13 -11.69
N LEU A 93 -0.15 18.87 -11.99
CA LEU A 93 -1.52 18.33 -11.89
C LEU A 93 -1.87 17.78 -10.50
N GLU A 94 -1.02 18.03 -9.50
CA GLU A 94 -1.16 17.58 -8.12
C GLU A 94 -1.19 16.04 -7.96
N ASP A 95 -0.62 15.28 -8.91
CA ASP A 95 -0.36 13.88 -8.73
C ASP A 95 0.96 13.68 -7.96
N ILE A 96 1.01 12.69 -7.08
CA ILE A 96 2.21 12.34 -6.30
C ILE A 96 2.91 11.17 -6.97
N TYR A 97 4.24 11.26 -7.06
CA TYR A 97 5.10 10.22 -7.60
C TYR A 97 6.09 9.75 -6.55
N PHE A 98 6.07 8.46 -6.24
CA PHE A 98 7.09 7.81 -5.42
C PHE A 98 8.12 7.15 -6.32
N VAL A 99 9.39 7.48 -6.10
CA VAL A 99 10.52 6.89 -6.82
C VAL A 99 11.25 5.94 -5.88
N THR A 100 11.41 4.71 -6.32
CA THR A 100 12.09 3.65 -5.57
C THR A 100 13.14 2.99 -6.45
N GLU A 101 13.96 2.13 -5.88
CA GLU A 101 14.83 1.25 -6.64
C GLU A 101 14.01 0.33 -7.56
N LEU A 102 14.50 0.08 -8.77
CA LEU A 102 13.89 -0.87 -9.69
C LEU A 102 14.37 -2.28 -9.36
N GLN A 103 13.43 -3.19 -9.18
CA GLN A 103 13.71 -4.63 -9.01
C GLN A 103 13.43 -5.39 -10.33
N GLY A 104 14.10 -6.52 -10.53
CA GLY A 104 14.02 -7.27 -11.78
C GLY A 104 12.66 -7.94 -12.01
N THR A 105 12.07 -8.50 -10.95
CA THR A 105 10.79 -9.22 -11.01
C THR A 105 10.10 -9.23 -9.64
N ASP A 106 8.92 -9.83 -9.56
CA ASP A 106 8.24 -10.19 -8.32
C ASP A 106 8.13 -11.72 -8.17
N LEU A 107 7.91 -12.17 -6.95
CA LEU A 107 7.84 -13.61 -6.64
C LEU A 107 6.68 -14.30 -7.37
N HIS A 108 5.55 -13.62 -7.60
CA HIS A 108 4.41 -14.19 -8.33
C HIS A 108 4.81 -14.54 -9.77
N ARG A 109 5.42 -13.61 -10.49
CA ARG A 109 5.93 -13.85 -11.85
C ARG A 109 7.02 -14.93 -11.85
N LEU A 110 7.92 -14.91 -10.88
CA LEU A 110 8.98 -15.90 -10.78
C LEU A 110 8.42 -17.32 -10.62
N LEU A 111 7.43 -17.53 -9.75
CA LEU A 111 6.78 -18.82 -9.53
C LEU A 111 6.04 -19.36 -10.76
N GLN A 112 5.56 -18.46 -11.65
CA GLN A 112 4.94 -18.86 -12.92
C GLN A 112 5.94 -19.34 -13.97
N THR A 113 7.22 -18.99 -13.85
CA THR A 113 8.23 -19.35 -14.86
C THR A 113 8.80 -20.75 -14.65
N ARG A 114 9.09 -21.12 -13.41
CA ARG A 114 9.69 -22.42 -13.05
C ARG A 114 9.52 -22.71 -11.55
N PRO A 115 9.51 -23.99 -11.17
CA PRO A 115 9.65 -24.38 -9.76
C PRO A 115 10.95 -23.84 -9.16
N LEU A 116 10.89 -23.41 -7.91
CA LEU A 116 12.07 -22.96 -7.17
C LEU A 116 12.86 -24.17 -6.63
N GLU A 117 14.18 -24.09 -6.71
CA GLU A 117 15.06 -25.03 -6.02
C GLU A 117 14.99 -24.76 -4.51
N LYS A 118 15.18 -25.81 -3.69
CA LYS A 118 15.05 -25.77 -2.23
C LYS A 118 15.87 -24.65 -1.58
N GLN A 119 17.09 -24.43 -2.05
CA GLN A 119 17.98 -23.39 -1.55
C GLN A 119 17.39 -21.98 -1.73
N PHE A 120 16.71 -21.72 -2.86
CA PHE A 120 16.04 -20.42 -3.09
C PHE A 120 14.79 -20.27 -2.23
N VAL A 121 14.02 -21.35 -2.03
CA VAL A 121 12.86 -21.33 -1.12
C VAL A 121 13.31 -20.94 0.29
N GLN A 122 14.38 -21.57 0.79
CA GLN A 122 14.96 -21.31 2.10
C GLN A 122 15.49 -19.87 2.21
N TYR A 123 16.25 -19.41 1.20
CA TYR A 123 16.84 -18.07 1.19
C TYR A 123 15.78 -16.95 1.08
N PHE A 124 14.77 -17.14 0.24
CA PHE A 124 13.68 -16.15 0.13
C PHE A 124 12.83 -16.09 1.40
N LEU A 125 12.52 -17.24 2.01
CA LEU A 125 11.80 -17.26 3.28
C LEU A 125 12.60 -16.55 4.39
N TYR A 126 13.91 -16.78 4.48
CA TYR A 126 14.78 -16.07 5.41
C TYR A 126 14.66 -14.55 5.25
N GLN A 127 14.79 -14.06 4.03
CA GLN A 127 14.71 -12.61 3.75
C GLN A 127 13.32 -12.01 4.05
N ILE A 128 12.24 -12.74 3.74
CA ILE A 128 10.87 -12.32 4.09
C ILE A 128 10.76 -12.17 5.62
N LEU A 129 11.20 -13.17 6.38
CA LEU A 129 11.09 -13.15 7.84
C LEU A 129 12.02 -12.10 8.46
N ARG A 130 13.20 -11.87 7.89
CA ARG A 130 14.13 -10.81 8.32
C ARG A 130 13.50 -9.43 8.15
N GLY A 131 12.86 -9.18 7.00
CA GLY A 131 12.10 -7.96 6.77
C GLY A 131 10.90 -7.82 7.71
N LEU A 132 10.13 -8.90 7.94
CA LEU A 132 9.00 -8.88 8.86
C LEU A 132 9.40 -8.66 10.32
N LYS A 133 10.51 -9.25 10.78
CA LYS A 133 11.06 -8.97 12.12
C LYS A 133 11.27 -7.47 12.33
N TYR A 134 11.85 -6.80 11.35
CA TYR A 134 12.06 -5.35 11.41
C TYR A 134 10.74 -4.57 11.40
N VAL A 135 9.83 -4.86 10.48
CA VAL A 135 8.51 -4.20 10.37
C VAL A 135 7.70 -4.35 11.64
N HIS A 136 7.63 -5.57 12.19
CA HIS A 136 6.89 -5.86 13.43
C HIS A 136 7.52 -5.18 14.65
N SER A 137 8.85 -5.08 14.73
CA SER A 137 9.53 -4.35 15.80
C SER A 137 9.23 -2.85 15.78
N ALA A 138 8.95 -2.29 14.59
CA ALA A 138 8.49 -0.91 14.44
C ALA A 138 7.01 -0.70 14.84
N GLY A 139 6.29 -1.75 15.25
CA GLY A 139 4.85 -1.68 15.54
C GLY A 139 4.00 -1.49 14.28
N VAL A 140 4.42 -2.07 13.16
CA VAL A 140 3.73 -1.99 11.87
C VAL A 140 3.26 -3.39 11.46
N ILE A 141 2.03 -3.48 10.94
CA ILE A 141 1.46 -4.68 10.33
C ILE A 141 1.34 -4.40 8.83
N HIS A 142 1.91 -5.25 7.98
CA HIS A 142 1.88 -5.07 6.52
C HIS A 142 0.46 -5.30 5.94
N ARG A 143 -0.22 -6.38 6.32
CA ARG A 143 -1.62 -6.75 6.01
C ARG A 143 -1.92 -7.19 4.58
N ASP A 144 -1.03 -6.97 3.64
CA ASP A 144 -1.21 -7.37 2.24
C ASP A 144 0.03 -8.10 1.70
N LEU A 145 0.63 -8.94 2.54
CA LEU A 145 1.76 -9.75 2.11
C LEU A 145 1.27 -10.84 1.15
N LYS A 146 1.84 -10.84 -0.06
CA LYS A 146 1.53 -11.78 -1.14
C LYS A 146 2.70 -11.84 -2.13
N PRO A 147 2.81 -12.86 -2.99
CA PRO A 147 3.96 -12.98 -3.89
C PRO A 147 4.20 -11.78 -4.82
N SER A 148 3.15 -11.09 -5.27
CA SER A 148 3.30 -9.88 -6.10
C SER A 148 3.83 -8.65 -5.34
N ASN A 149 3.82 -8.65 -4.00
CA ASN A 149 4.39 -7.62 -3.14
C ASN A 149 5.78 -8.00 -2.61
N ILE A 150 6.37 -9.06 -3.15
CA ILE A 150 7.73 -9.52 -2.87
C ILE A 150 8.56 -9.33 -4.15
N LEU A 151 9.39 -8.30 -4.17
CA LEU A 151 10.24 -7.97 -5.31
C LEU A 151 11.60 -8.66 -5.18
N ILE A 152 12.18 -9.04 -6.31
CA ILE A 152 13.44 -9.81 -6.37
C ILE A 152 14.32 -9.22 -7.47
N ASN A 153 15.59 -9.01 -7.17
CA ASN A 153 16.60 -8.58 -8.15
C ASN A 153 17.37 -9.79 -8.75
N GLU A 154 18.30 -9.50 -9.65
CA GLU A 154 19.12 -10.50 -10.33
C GLU A 154 20.06 -11.27 -9.38
N ASN A 155 20.41 -10.67 -8.25
CA ASN A 155 21.25 -11.28 -7.21
C ASN A 155 20.45 -12.14 -6.22
N CYS A 156 19.15 -12.29 -6.42
CA CYS A 156 18.22 -12.95 -5.49
C CYS A 156 18.03 -12.20 -4.16
N ASP A 157 18.35 -10.88 -4.11
CA ASP A 157 17.97 -10.05 -2.98
C ASP A 157 16.47 -9.74 -3.07
N LEU A 158 15.82 -9.84 -1.91
CA LEU A 158 14.38 -9.73 -1.81
C LEU A 158 13.98 -8.48 -1.04
N LYS A 159 12.92 -7.80 -1.54
CA LYS A 159 12.35 -6.62 -0.89
C LYS A 159 10.83 -6.70 -0.82
N ILE A 160 10.30 -6.50 0.39
CA ILE A 160 8.87 -6.35 0.63
C ILE A 160 8.46 -4.94 0.22
N CYS A 161 7.37 -4.81 -0.54
CA CYS A 161 6.84 -3.53 -1.01
C CYS A 161 5.34 -3.39 -0.73
N ASP A 162 4.79 -2.20 -1.04
CA ASP A 162 3.36 -1.83 -0.94
C ASP A 162 2.82 -1.79 0.49
N PHE A 163 3.27 -0.79 1.25
CA PHE A 163 2.77 -0.48 2.60
C PHE A 163 1.46 0.34 2.61
N GLY A 164 0.79 0.49 1.46
CA GLY A 164 -0.44 1.29 1.34
C GLY A 164 -1.61 0.79 2.19
N LEU A 165 -1.59 -0.45 2.64
CA LEU A 165 -2.57 -1.06 3.53
C LEU A 165 -2.06 -1.31 4.94
N ALA A 166 -0.81 -0.97 5.22
CA ALA A 166 -0.21 -1.17 6.53
C ALA A 166 -0.93 -0.35 7.63
N ARG A 167 -1.02 -0.91 8.83
CA ARG A 167 -1.68 -0.29 10.00
C ARG A 167 -1.03 -0.72 11.32
N ILE A 168 -1.49 -0.07 12.41
CA ILE A 168 -1.38 -0.56 13.79
C ILE A 168 -2.60 -1.44 14.11
N GLN A 169 -2.55 -2.20 15.18
CA GLN A 169 -3.71 -2.84 15.79
C GLN A 169 -4.82 -1.82 16.07
N ASP A 170 -5.98 -1.95 15.40
CA ASP A 170 -7.12 -1.04 15.53
C ASP A 170 -8.41 -1.85 15.72
N PRO A 171 -9.23 -1.57 16.76
CA PRO A 171 -10.50 -2.27 17.01
C PRO A 171 -11.53 -2.12 15.88
N GLN A 172 -11.40 -1.14 14.99
CA GLN A 172 -12.32 -0.86 13.89
C GLN A 172 -11.77 -1.26 12.51
N MET A 173 -10.87 -2.23 12.45
CA MET A 173 -10.29 -2.67 11.19
C MET A 173 -11.33 -3.23 10.22
N THR A 174 -11.36 -2.69 8.99
CA THR A 174 -12.22 -3.18 7.92
C THR A 174 -11.61 -4.42 7.25
N GLY A 175 -12.38 -5.52 7.19
CA GLY A 175 -11.94 -6.81 6.62
C GLY A 175 -11.79 -6.86 5.09
N TYR A 176 -11.99 -5.76 4.38
CA TYR A 176 -11.99 -5.74 2.91
C TYR A 176 -10.66 -5.25 2.36
N VAL A 177 -9.76 -6.17 2.02
CA VAL A 177 -8.49 -5.85 1.36
C VAL A 177 -8.06 -7.00 0.47
N SER A 178 -7.63 -6.69 -0.76
CA SER A 178 -7.00 -7.50 -1.81
C SER A 178 -6.81 -9.03 -1.58
N THR A 179 -6.16 -9.70 -2.41
CA THR A 179 -6.08 -11.17 -2.63
C THR A 179 -6.27 -12.04 -1.37
N ARG A 180 -7.43 -12.71 -1.26
CA ARG A 180 -7.86 -13.47 -0.07
C ARG A 180 -7.05 -14.74 0.24
N TYR A 181 -6.27 -15.24 -0.71
CA TYR A 181 -5.54 -16.51 -0.57
C TYR A 181 -4.51 -16.51 0.57
N TYR A 182 -3.99 -15.33 0.91
CA TYR A 182 -2.94 -15.15 1.91
C TYR A 182 -3.47 -14.57 3.22
N ARG A 183 -4.79 -14.38 3.34
CA ARG A 183 -5.40 -13.80 4.54
C ARG A 183 -5.51 -14.80 5.67
N ALA A 184 -5.08 -14.36 6.85
CA ALA A 184 -5.23 -15.10 8.07
C ALA A 184 -6.72 -15.31 8.43
N PRO A 185 -7.10 -16.47 9.03
CA PRO A 185 -8.48 -16.77 9.33
C PRO A 185 -9.14 -15.75 10.26
N GLU A 186 -8.41 -15.15 11.18
CA GLU A 186 -8.91 -14.09 12.06
C GLU A 186 -9.38 -12.84 11.30
N ILE A 187 -8.74 -12.47 10.20
CA ILE A 187 -9.19 -11.35 9.35
C ILE A 187 -10.49 -11.70 8.63
N MET A 188 -10.61 -12.94 8.14
CA MET A 188 -11.79 -13.38 7.39
C MET A 188 -13.01 -13.54 8.30
N LEU A 189 -12.80 -13.96 9.54
CA LEU A 189 -13.84 -14.16 10.52
C LEU A 189 -14.28 -12.85 11.21
N THR A 190 -13.83 -11.70 10.70
CA THR A 190 -14.16 -10.37 11.25
C THR A 190 -13.85 -10.23 12.74
N TRP A 191 -12.75 -10.85 13.19
CA TRP A 191 -12.25 -10.63 14.52
C TRP A 191 -11.75 -9.19 14.61
N GLN A 192 -12.31 -8.44 15.52
CA GLN A 192 -12.08 -7.00 15.61
C GLN A 192 -10.65 -6.63 16.05
N LYS A 193 -9.86 -7.62 16.46
CA LYS A 193 -8.46 -7.40 16.90
C LYS A 193 -7.58 -8.45 16.27
N TYR A 194 -6.69 -8.02 15.40
CA TYR A 194 -5.59 -8.80 14.88
C TYR A 194 -4.30 -8.00 14.97
N ASP A 195 -3.17 -8.69 15.02
CA ASP A 195 -1.85 -8.08 15.19
C ASP A 195 -0.87 -8.63 14.14
N VAL A 196 0.42 -8.47 14.38
CA VAL A 196 1.52 -8.83 13.47
C VAL A 196 1.50 -10.30 13.01
N GLU A 197 0.85 -11.19 13.74
CA GLU A 197 0.72 -12.61 13.43
C GLU A 197 0.00 -12.88 12.11
N VAL A 198 -0.80 -11.93 11.59
CA VAL A 198 -1.46 -12.06 10.28
C VAL A 198 -0.45 -12.08 9.15
N ASP A 199 0.67 -11.35 9.29
CA ASP A 199 1.74 -11.33 8.30
C ASP A 199 2.52 -12.66 8.31
N ILE A 200 2.66 -13.30 9.47
CA ILE A 200 3.28 -14.64 9.59
C ILE A 200 2.44 -15.71 8.90
N TRP A 201 1.10 -15.64 9.03
CA TRP A 201 0.21 -16.50 8.26
C TRP A 201 0.41 -16.30 6.76
N SER A 202 0.41 -15.05 6.30
CA SER A 202 0.62 -14.73 4.89
C SER A 202 1.99 -15.24 4.39
N ALA A 203 3.05 -15.07 5.19
CA ALA A 203 4.38 -15.61 4.89
C ALA A 203 4.37 -17.16 4.84
N GLY A 204 3.62 -17.83 5.71
CA GLY A 204 3.40 -19.28 5.66
C GLY A 204 2.70 -19.73 4.38
N CYS A 205 1.68 -19.01 3.92
CA CYS A 205 1.02 -19.28 2.63
C CYS A 205 1.99 -19.10 1.45
N ILE A 206 2.81 -18.05 1.47
CA ILE A 206 3.85 -17.80 0.46
C ILE A 206 4.92 -18.91 0.49
N PHE A 207 5.33 -19.34 1.67
CA PHE A 207 6.28 -20.42 1.84
C PHE A 207 5.76 -21.73 1.24
N ALA A 208 4.51 -22.10 1.53
CA ALA A 208 3.89 -23.28 0.91
C ALA A 208 3.80 -23.15 -0.62
N GLU A 209 3.49 -21.96 -1.14
CA GLU A 209 3.43 -21.71 -2.58
C GLU A 209 4.82 -21.79 -3.24
N MET A 210 5.87 -21.31 -2.59
CA MET A 210 7.25 -21.50 -3.06
C MET A 210 7.65 -22.98 -3.16
N ILE A 211 7.15 -23.83 -2.24
CA ILE A 211 7.38 -25.27 -2.25
C ILE A 211 6.57 -25.97 -3.35
N GLU A 212 5.29 -25.63 -3.51
CA GLU A 212 4.37 -26.36 -4.40
C GLU A 212 4.22 -25.73 -5.80
N GLY A 213 4.62 -24.45 -5.98
CA GLY A 213 4.45 -23.71 -7.23
C GLY A 213 3.01 -23.25 -7.49
N LYS A 214 2.13 -23.35 -6.49
CA LYS A 214 0.71 -22.92 -6.56
C LYS A 214 0.21 -22.44 -5.21
N PRO A 215 -0.78 -21.53 -5.17
CA PRO A 215 -1.38 -21.06 -3.92
C PRO A 215 -1.91 -22.21 -3.06
N LEU A 216 -1.63 -22.17 -1.76
CA LEU A 216 -2.07 -23.21 -0.82
C LEU A 216 -3.59 -23.16 -0.61
N PHE A 217 -4.18 -21.96 -0.51
CA PHE A 217 -5.59 -21.74 -0.21
C PHE A 217 -6.27 -20.86 -1.27
N PRO A 218 -6.53 -21.37 -2.51
CA PRO A 218 -7.11 -20.58 -3.60
C PRO A 218 -8.65 -20.53 -3.51
N GLY A 219 -9.18 -19.85 -2.49
CA GLY A 219 -10.62 -19.73 -2.27
C GLY A 219 -11.31 -18.80 -3.27
N LYS A 220 -12.46 -19.23 -3.79
CA LYS A 220 -13.28 -18.45 -4.74
C LYS A 220 -14.03 -17.29 -4.05
N ASP A 221 -14.41 -17.47 -2.80
CA ASP A 221 -15.08 -16.51 -1.94
C ASP A 221 -14.64 -16.71 -0.48
N HIS A 222 -15.14 -15.91 0.45
CA HIS A 222 -14.76 -15.97 1.86
C HIS A 222 -15.13 -17.30 2.52
N VAL A 223 -16.30 -17.85 2.18
CA VAL A 223 -16.79 -19.13 2.72
C VAL A 223 -15.93 -20.28 2.22
N HIS A 224 -15.68 -20.33 0.93
CA HIS A 224 -14.81 -21.33 0.33
C HIS A 224 -13.36 -21.21 0.82
N GLN A 225 -12.85 -19.98 1.00
CA GLN A 225 -11.51 -19.75 1.58
C GLN A 225 -11.41 -20.37 2.97
N PHE A 226 -12.39 -20.12 3.84
CA PHE A 226 -12.42 -20.71 5.17
C PHE A 226 -12.57 -22.25 5.11
N SER A 227 -13.40 -22.76 4.19
CA SER A 227 -13.57 -24.19 3.99
C SER A 227 -12.27 -24.91 3.65
N ILE A 228 -11.48 -24.38 2.69
CA ILE A 228 -10.21 -25.02 2.29
C ILE A 228 -9.12 -24.88 3.37
N ILE A 229 -9.17 -23.86 4.21
CA ILE A 229 -8.31 -23.78 5.39
C ILE A 229 -8.69 -24.89 6.40
N THR A 230 -9.97 -25.08 6.68
CA THR A 230 -10.42 -26.13 7.60
C THR A 230 -10.27 -27.54 7.02
N ASP A 231 -10.17 -27.70 5.70
CA ASP A 231 -9.81 -28.98 5.07
C ASP A 231 -8.39 -29.44 5.43
N LEU A 232 -7.49 -28.51 5.68
CA LEU A 232 -6.12 -28.80 6.10
C LEU A 232 -5.95 -28.78 7.62
N LEU A 233 -6.39 -27.72 8.27
CA LEU A 233 -6.12 -27.49 9.70
C LEU A 233 -7.15 -28.13 10.63
N GLY A 234 -8.22 -28.71 10.09
CA GLY A 234 -9.38 -29.17 10.85
C GLY A 234 -10.28 -28.01 11.30
N SER A 235 -11.28 -28.31 12.10
CA SER A 235 -12.15 -27.31 12.71
C SER A 235 -11.38 -26.44 13.70
N PRO A 236 -11.69 -25.12 13.80
CA PRO A 236 -11.04 -24.26 14.78
C PRO A 236 -11.26 -24.80 16.21
N PRO A 237 -10.25 -24.73 17.09
CA PRO A 237 -10.39 -25.12 18.49
C PRO A 237 -11.41 -24.25 19.25
N GLU A 238 -12.00 -24.77 20.31
CA GLU A 238 -13.02 -24.05 21.11
C GLU A 238 -12.50 -22.72 21.68
N ASP A 239 -11.25 -22.68 22.11
CA ASP A 239 -10.60 -21.47 22.61
C ASP A 239 -10.55 -20.35 21.55
N VAL A 240 -10.36 -20.70 20.28
CA VAL A 240 -10.42 -19.80 19.12
C VAL A 240 -11.87 -19.40 18.82
N ILE A 241 -12.80 -20.35 18.77
CA ILE A 241 -14.23 -20.08 18.51
C ILE A 241 -14.79 -19.09 19.54
N ASN A 242 -14.42 -19.23 20.81
CA ASN A 242 -14.85 -18.36 21.91
C ASN A 242 -14.34 -16.91 21.81
N THR A 243 -13.36 -16.63 20.93
CA THR A 243 -12.88 -15.25 20.66
C THR A 243 -13.68 -14.53 19.58
N ILE A 244 -14.59 -15.21 18.87
CA ILE A 244 -15.40 -14.64 17.80
C ILE A 244 -16.47 -13.72 18.37
N CYS A 245 -16.36 -12.41 18.10
CA CYS A 245 -17.29 -11.40 18.60
C CYS A 245 -18.57 -11.28 17.76
N SER A 246 -18.54 -11.62 16.48
CA SER A 246 -19.69 -11.53 15.58
C SER A 246 -20.61 -12.74 15.75
N GLU A 247 -21.84 -12.50 16.17
CA GLU A 247 -22.85 -13.56 16.35
C GLU A 247 -23.13 -14.33 15.04
N ASN A 248 -23.17 -13.63 13.92
CA ASN A 248 -23.38 -14.25 12.60
C ASN A 248 -22.17 -15.12 12.21
N THR A 249 -20.96 -14.67 12.46
CA THR A 249 -19.74 -15.42 12.20
C THR A 249 -19.66 -16.65 13.12
N LEU A 250 -20.01 -16.48 14.40
CA LEU A 250 -20.05 -17.59 15.36
C LEU A 250 -21.07 -18.66 14.92
N LYS A 251 -22.31 -18.27 14.56
CA LYS A 251 -23.33 -19.17 14.04
C LYS A 251 -22.85 -19.89 12.78
N PHE A 252 -22.17 -19.19 11.88
CA PHE A 252 -21.61 -19.79 10.68
C PHE A 252 -20.57 -20.85 11.02
N VAL A 253 -19.55 -20.51 11.81
CA VAL A 253 -18.46 -21.42 12.18
C VAL A 253 -18.98 -22.65 12.93
N THR A 254 -19.90 -22.47 13.87
CA THR A 254 -20.49 -23.58 14.66
C THR A 254 -21.47 -24.45 13.85
N SER A 255 -22.02 -23.94 12.75
CA SER A 255 -22.87 -24.71 11.83
C SER A 255 -22.08 -25.61 10.88
N LEU A 256 -20.77 -25.41 10.74
CA LEU A 256 -19.94 -26.24 9.89
C LEU A 256 -19.75 -27.65 10.48
N PRO A 257 -19.70 -28.71 9.64
CA PRO A 257 -19.38 -30.04 10.11
C PRO A 257 -17.98 -30.10 10.70
N HIS A 258 -17.80 -30.89 11.75
CA HIS A 258 -16.47 -31.12 12.31
C HIS A 258 -15.55 -31.77 11.28
N ARG A 259 -14.29 -31.29 11.24
CA ARG A 259 -13.23 -31.82 10.40
C ARG A 259 -11.99 -32.07 11.24
N ASP A 260 -11.37 -33.22 11.01
CA ASP A 260 -10.07 -33.52 11.58
C ASP A 260 -8.95 -32.83 10.78
N ALA A 261 -7.88 -32.43 11.46
CA ALA A 261 -6.71 -31.85 10.81
C ALA A 261 -5.96 -32.91 9.98
N VAL A 262 -5.48 -32.53 8.80
CA VAL A 262 -4.59 -33.37 8.02
C VAL A 262 -3.16 -33.13 8.54
N PRO A 263 -2.40 -34.19 8.94
CA PRO A 263 -1.02 -34.03 9.37
C PRO A 263 -0.17 -33.36 8.27
N PHE A 264 0.57 -32.31 8.62
CA PHE A 264 1.38 -31.58 7.64
C PHE A 264 2.42 -32.48 6.95
N GLN A 265 2.97 -33.46 7.66
CA GLN A 265 3.89 -34.44 7.09
C GLN A 265 3.23 -35.31 6.00
N GLU A 266 1.94 -35.56 6.09
CA GLU A 266 1.19 -36.29 5.05
C GLU A 266 0.84 -35.40 3.88
N ARG A 267 0.48 -34.13 4.15
CA ARG A 267 0.12 -33.15 3.13
C ARG A 267 1.31 -32.73 2.27
N PHE A 268 2.50 -32.60 2.88
CA PHE A 268 3.74 -32.16 2.25
C PHE A 268 4.78 -33.30 2.11
N LYS A 269 4.33 -34.47 1.62
CA LYS A 269 5.21 -35.63 1.40
C LYS A 269 6.38 -35.29 0.49
N GLY A 270 7.60 -35.62 0.93
CA GLY A 270 8.84 -35.40 0.18
C GLY A 270 9.46 -34.02 0.40
N VAL A 271 8.84 -33.15 1.18
CA VAL A 271 9.44 -31.91 1.68
C VAL A 271 10.29 -32.21 2.91
N GLU A 272 11.35 -31.45 3.14
CA GLU A 272 12.21 -31.57 4.30
C GLU A 272 11.44 -31.46 5.61
N PRO A 273 11.67 -32.35 6.60
CA PRO A 273 10.92 -32.32 7.87
C PRO A 273 10.97 -30.98 8.59
N ASP A 274 12.12 -30.31 8.61
CA ASP A 274 12.27 -29.00 9.25
C ASP A 274 11.50 -27.90 8.53
N ALA A 275 11.40 -27.98 7.19
CA ALA A 275 10.57 -27.07 6.41
C ALA A 275 9.08 -27.24 6.74
N VAL A 276 8.63 -28.50 6.88
CA VAL A 276 7.24 -28.84 7.23
C VAL A 276 6.92 -28.41 8.66
N ASP A 277 7.85 -28.61 9.62
CA ASP A 277 7.69 -28.17 11.01
C ASP A 277 7.55 -26.64 11.11
N LEU A 278 8.42 -25.89 10.41
CA LEU A 278 8.30 -24.43 10.40
C LEU A 278 6.98 -23.98 9.77
N LEU A 279 6.57 -24.58 8.64
CA LEU A 279 5.32 -24.25 7.98
C LEU A 279 4.10 -24.52 8.89
N GLU A 280 4.08 -25.63 9.61
CA GLU A 280 3.04 -25.97 10.57
C GLU A 280 2.95 -24.94 11.69
N ARG A 281 4.07 -24.43 12.22
CA ARG A 281 4.12 -23.38 13.23
C ARG A 281 3.70 -22.00 12.72
N MET A 282 3.82 -21.74 11.43
CA MET A 282 3.35 -20.51 10.79
C MET A 282 1.85 -20.53 10.51
N LEU A 283 1.26 -21.68 10.20
CA LEU A 283 -0.14 -21.88 9.80
C LEU A 283 -0.97 -22.43 10.95
N VAL A 284 -1.04 -21.73 12.06
CA VAL A 284 -1.84 -22.07 13.24
C VAL A 284 -3.08 -21.19 13.30
N PHE A 285 -4.28 -21.75 13.63
CA PHE A 285 -5.52 -20.97 13.77
C PHE A 285 -5.40 -19.89 14.84
N ASP A 286 -4.92 -20.24 16.03
CA ASP A 286 -4.75 -19.32 17.14
C ASP A 286 -3.52 -18.39 16.86
N PRO A 287 -3.73 -17.09 16.59
CA PRO A 287 -2.61 -16.19 16.31
C PRO A 287 -1.60 -16.14 17.47
N LYS A 288 -2.03 -16.32 18.72
CA LYS A 288 -1.15 -16.31 19.90
C LYS A 288 -0.21 -17.51 19.97
N LYS A 289 -0.54 -18.61 19.30
CA LYS A 289 0.28 -19.83 19.22
C LYS A 289 1.13 -19.86 17.95
N ARG A 290 0.89 -18.93 17.04
CA ARG A 290 1.64 -18.78 15.78
C ARG A 290 3.06 -18.31 16.10
N ILE A 291 4.07 -18.88 15.42
CA ILE A 291 5.48 -18.51 15.61
C ILE A 291 5.70 -17.03 15.25
N THR A 292 6.57 -16.35 15.98
CA THR A 292 6.97 -14.97 15.64
C THR A 292 8.00 -14.93 14.51
N ALA A 293 8.21 -13.78 13.86
CA ALA A 293 9.27 -13.65 12.85
C ALA A 293 10.66 -13.93 13.44
N ALA A 294 10.91 -13.47 14.67
CA ALA A 294 12.20 -13.68 15.36
C ALA A 294 12.44 -15.17 15.68
N ASP A 295 11.41 -15.87 16.20
CA ASP A 295 11.55 -17.29 16.52
C ASP A 295 11.62 -18.14 15.23
N ALA A 296 10.96 -17.74 14.16
CA ALA A 296 11.02 -18.41 12.87
C ALA A 296 12.42 -18.30 12.23
N LEU A 297 13.10 -17.16 12.37
CA LEU A 297 14.50 -17.01 11.93
C LEU A 297 15.44 -17.93 12.68
N ALA A 298 15.21 -18.18 13.97
CA ALA A 298 16.00 -19.09 14.79
C ALA A 298 15.64 -20.58 14.58
N HIS A 299 14.67 -20.90 13.71
CA HIS A 299 14.24 -22.27 13.45
C HIS A 299 15.33 -23.07 12.71
N PRO A 300 15.52 -24.39 13.01
CA PRO A 300 16.54 -25.23 12.36
C PRO A 300 16.53 -25.19 10.84
N TYR A 301 15.36 -25.06 10.21
CA TYR A 301 15.24 -24.91 8.76
C TYR A 301 16.00 -23.70 8.21
N LEU A 302 16.13 -22.61 8.95
CA LEU A 302 16.80 -21.38 8.51
C LEU A 302 18.23 -21.24 9.07
N ALA A 303 18.73 -22.24 9.82
CA ALA A 303 20.07 -22.23 10.42
C ALA A 303 21.23 -21.88 9.46
N PRO A 304 21.21 -22.23 8.15
CA PRO A 304 22.25 -21.80 7.23
C PRO A 304 22.37 -20.30 6.99
N TYR A 305 21.32 -19.53 7.26
CA TYR A 305 21.26 -18.09 7.01
C TYR A 305 21.10 -17.25 8.29
N HIS A 306 20.64 -17.88 9.38
CA HIS A 306 20.35 -17.18 10.63
C HIS A 306 21.61 -16.58 11.27
N ASP A 307 21.66 -15.27 11.36
CA ASP A 307 22.66 -14.50 12.10
C ASP A 307 21.99 -13.40 12.92
N PRO A 308 21.84 -13.57 14.24
CA PRO A 308 21.20 -12.57 15.10
C PRO A 308 21.87 -11.19 15.04
N THR A 309 23.14 -11.10 14.63
CA THR A 309 23.88 -9.83 14.53
C THR A 309 23.56 -9.07 13.25
N ASP A 310 23.02 -9.76 12.23
CA ASP A 310 22.62 -9.20 10.94
C ASP A 310 21.08 -9.18 10.75
N GLU A 311 20.34 -9.33 11.81
CA GLU A 311 18.87 -9.30 11.82
C GLU A 311 18.35 -8.14 12.68
N PRO A 312 18.47 -6.88 12.20
CA PRO A 312 18.18 -5.70 13.00
C PRO A 312 16.69 -5.57 13.34
N VAL A 313 16.43 -4.84 14.41
CA VAL A 313 15.12 -4.32 14.80
C VAL A 313 15.07 -2.82 14.56
N ALA A 314 13.88 -2.25 14.45
CA ALA A 314 13.71 -0.81 14.30
C ALA A 314 14.21 -0.06 15.54
N GLU A 315 14.90 1.05 15.35
CA GLU A 315 15.41 1.90 16.42
C GLU A 315 14.27 2.55 17.22
N ALA A 316 13.16 2.88 16.55
CA ALA A 316 11.98 3.47 17.15
C ALA A 316 10.70 2.87 16.54
N LYS A 317 9.65 2.83 17.35
CA LYS A 317 8.31 2.48 16.83
C LYS A 317 7.79 3.58 15.92
N PHE A 318 6.99 3.19 14.91
CA PHE A 318 6.32 4.13 14.03
C PHE A 318 5.26 4.93 14.79
N ASP A 319 5.22 6.24 14.54
CA ASP A 319 4.22 7.13 15.14
C ASP A 319 2.89 7.06 14.38
N TRP A 320 1.86 6.55 15.05
CA TRP A 320 0.52 6.36 14.52
C TRP A 320 -0.49 7.44 14.94
N HIS A 321 -0.09 8.51 15.65
CA HIS A 321 -1.03 9.52 16.19
C HIS A 321 -1.96 10.12 15.14
N PHE A 322 -1.49 10.25 13.89
CA PHE A 322 -2.32 10.75 12.79
C PHE A 322 -3.42 9.76 12.33
N ASN A 323 -3.33 8.48 12.74
CA ASN A 323 -4.19 7.42 12.18
C ASN A 323 -5.67 7.63 12.48
N ASP A 324 -6.00 8.17 13.65
CA ASP A 324 -7.39 8.38 14.09
C ASP A 324 -7.91 9.78 13.77
N ALA A 325 -7.05 10.66 13.26
CA ALA A 325 -7.42 12.02 12.90
C ALA A 325 -8.40 12.04 11.71
N ASP A 326 -9.52 12.76 11.88
CA ASP A 326 -10.48 13.07 10.83
C ASP A 326 -10.27 14.52 10.38
N LEU A 327 -9.41 14.70 9.37
CA LEU A 327 -8.98 16.01 8.90
C LEU A 327 -9.54 16.28 7.49
N PRO A 328 -9.83 17.56 7.16
CA PRO A 328 -10.16 17.96 5.80
C PRO A 328 -9.05 17.62 4.80
N VAL A 329 -9.44 17.43 3.53
CA VAL A 329 -8.49 17.12 2.43
C VAL A 329 -7.36 18.14 2.35
N ASP A 330 -7.68 19.44 2.50
CA ASP A 330 -6.70 20.53 2.38
C ASP A 330 -5.65 20.48 3.51
N THR A 331 -6.05 20.07 4.71
CA THR A 331 -5.10 19.85 5.82
C THR A 331 -4.17 18.67 5.50
N TRP A 332 -4.69 17.54 5.02
CA TRP A 332 -3.86 16.41 4.57
C TRP A 332 -2.91 16.81 3.43
N ARG A 333 -3.39 17.67 2.50
CA ARG A 333 -2.57 18.19 1.40
C ARG A 333 -1.38 18.98 1.92
N VAL A 334 -1.61 19.93 2.84
CA VAL A 334 -0.53 20.75 3.42
C VAL A 334 0.47 19.88 4.20
N MET A 335 -0.03 18.93 5.00
CA MET A 335 0.82 17.97 5.72
C MET A 335 1.67 17.13 4.76
N MET A 336 1.08 16.67 3.65
CA MET A 336 1.81 15.93 2.62
C MET A 336 2.91 16.77 1.99
N TYR A 337 2.64 18.04 1.67
CA TYR A 337 3.64 18.96 1.11
C TYR A 337 4.77 19.22 2.10
N SER A 338 4.45 19.38 3.38
CA SER A 338 5.45 19.49 4.42
C SER A 338 6.37 18.26 4.48
N GLU A 339 5.81 17.06 4.42
CA GLU A 339 6.59 15.81 4.42
C GLU A 339 7.48 15.64 3.17
N ILE A 340 7.01 16.09 2.01
CA ILE A 340 7.80 16.11 0.76
C ILE A 340 8.97 17.09 0.88
N LEU A 341 8.70 18.30 1.35
CA LEU A 341 9.75 19.30 1.56
C LEU A 341 10.79 18.83 2.57
N ASP A 342 10.33 18.18 3.64
CA ASP A 342 11.19 17.62 4.67
C ASP A 342 12.09 16.50 4.13
N PHE A 343 11.55 15.64 3.29
CA PHE A 343 12.32 14.59 2.62
C PHE A 343 13.49 15.16 1.82
N HIS A 344 13.29 16.26 1.09
CA HIS A 344 14.33 16.90 0.30
C HIS A 344 15.33 17.72 1.13
N LYS A 345 14.96 18.22 2.32
CA LYS A 345 15.87 18.97 3.20
C LYS A 345 16.89 18.05 3.89
N ILE A 346 16.51 16.82 4.21
CA ILE A 346 17.43 15.83 4.80
C ILE A 346 18.54 15.45 3.81
N GLY A 347 18.29 15.56 2.50
CA GLY A 347 19.29 15.34 1.44
C GLY A 347 20.20 16.53 1.11
N GLY A 348 19.95 17.72 1.63
CA GLY A 348 20.71 18.96 1.32
C GLY A 348 20.76 19.95 2.48
N THR A 349 21.92 20.06 3.08
CA THR A 349 22.44 21.10 3.97
C THR A 349 21.50 22.18 4.54
N ASN A 350 21.43 22.19 5.90
CA ASN A 350 21.13 23.34 6.78
C ASN A 350 19.80 24.07 6.63
N GLY A 351 18.77 23.48 7.19
CA GLY A 351 17.61 24.19 7.74
C GLY A 351 17.18 23.47 9.01
N GLN A 352 17.41 24.05 10.16
CA GLN A 352 16.85 23.57 11.43
C GLN A 352 15.33 23.55 11.32
N ILE A 353 14.77 22.34 11.17
CA ILE A 353 13.35 22.10 11.46
C ILE A 353 13.29 21.72 12.92
N ASP A 354 12.32 22.29 13.61
CA ASP A 354 12.03 21.93 14.99
C ASP A 354 11.56 20.47 15.04
N THR A 355 12.51 19.56 15.28
CA THR A 355 12.26 18.11 15.37
C THR A 355 11.40 17.75 16.59
N ASN A 356 11.02 18.72 17.41
CA ASN A 356 10.19 18.57 18.59
C ASN A 356 8.71 18.91 18.37
N ALA A 357 8.31 19.35 17.16
CA ALA A 357 6.90 19.64 16.87
C ALA A 357 6.05 18.36 16.99
N THR A 358 5.05 18.41 17.85
CA THR A 358 4.09 17.31 18.02
C THR A 358 3.18 17.19 16.80
N PHE A 359 2.50 16.06 16.64
CA PHE A 359 1.50 15.89 15.58
C PHE A 359 0.42 16.97 15.63
N ASP A 360 -0.03 17.35 16.84
CA ASP A 360 -1.02 18.41 17.03
C ASP A 360 -0.51 19.77 16.57
N ASP A 361 0.77 20.08 16.80
CA ASP A 361 1.42 21.30 16.28
C ASP A 361 1.48 21.30 14.75
N GLN A 362 1.79 20.17 14.13
CA GLN A 362 1.80 19.99 12.68
C GLN A 362 0.40 20.17 12.08
N VAL A 363 -0.64 19.59 12.70
CA VAL A 363 -2.04 19.75 12.30
C VAL A 363 -2.48 21.21 12.43
N ALA A 364 -2.16 21.88 13.54
CA ALA A 364 -2.50 23.28 13.75
C ALA A 364 -1.86 24.19 12.68
N ALA A 365 -0.56 24.00 12.42
CA ALA A 365 0.17 24.73 11.39
C ALA A 365 -0.40 24.47 9.98
N ALA A 366 -0.69 23.19 9.64
CA ALA A 366 -1.26 22.81 8.36
C ALA A 366 -2.67 23.38 8.16
N THR A 367 -3.51 23.36 9.19
CA THR A 367 -4.85 23.91 9.15
C THR A 367 -4.83 25.43 8.98
N ALA A 368 -3.93 26.13 9.68
CA ALA A 368 -3.75 27.57 9.54
C ALA A 368 -3.26 27.94 8.12
N ALA A 369 -2.30 27.19 7.58
CA ALA A 369 -1.77 27.40 6.23
C ALA A 369 -2.84 27.13 5.16
N ALA A 370 -3.66 26.10 5.30
CA ALA A 370 -4.76 25.79 4.41
C ALA A 370 -5.82 26.92 4.42
N ALA A 371 -6.18 27.43 5.61
CA ALA A 371 -7.12 28.56 5.75
C ALA A 371 -6.58 29.84 5.10
N GLN A 372 -5.28 30.13 5.26
CA GLN A 372 -4.64 31.27 4.61
C GLN A 372 -4.65 31.15 3.08
N ALA A 373 -4.34 29.95 2.54
CA ALA A 373 -4.37 29.71 1.11
C ALA A 373 -5.78 29.88 0.53
N GLN A 374 -6.81 29.42 1.21
CA GLN A 374 -8.21 29.61 0.81
C GLN A 374 -8.61 31.09 0.83
N ALA A 375 -8.22 31.84 1.87
CA ALA A 375 -8.47 33.26 1.96
C ALA A 375 -7.79 34.06 0.83
N GLN A 376 -6.54 33.70 0.49
CA GLN A 376 -5.82 34.32 -0.63
C GLN A 376 -6.48 34.00 -1.98
N ALA A 377 -6.89 32.75 -2.21
CA ALA A 377 -7.60 32.37 -3.43
C ALA A 377 -8.93 33.12 -3.58
N GLN A 378 -9.72 33.26 -2.50
CA GLN A 378 -10.94 34.05 -2.51
C GLN A 378 -10.69 35.54 -2.79
N ALA A 379 -9.65 36.11 -2.21
CA ALA A 379 -9.27 37.50 -2.46
C ALA A 379 -8.84 37.72 -3.93
N GLN A 380 -8.10 36.77 -4.52
CA GLN A 380 -7.73 36.84 -5.95
C GLN A 380 -8.96 36.76 -6.87
N VAL A 381 -9.91 35.86 -6.58
CA VAL A 381 -11.17 35.76 -7.36
C VAL A 381 -11.98 37.05 -7.22
N GLN A 382 -12.09 37.63 -6.03
CA GLN A 382 -12.78 38.92 -5.83
C GLN A 382 -12.10 40.05 -6.57
N ALA A 383 -10.76 40.11 -6.57
CA ALA A 383 -10.00 41.10 -7.32
C ALA A 383 -10.19 40.96 -8.84
N GLN A 384 -10.24 39.74 -9.36
CA GLN A 384 -10.53 39.49 -10.78
C GLN A 384 -11.94 39.87 -11.17
N VAL A 385 -12.94 39.58 -10.34
CA VAL A 385 -14.33 39.99 -10.56
C VAL A 385 -14.46 41.50 -10.53
N GLN A 386 -13.78 42.21 -9.60
CA GLN A 386 -13.76 43.66 -9.54
C GLN A 386 -13.06 44.30 -10.75
N ALA A 387 -11.98 43.71 -11.24
CA ALA A 387 -11.30 44.17 -12.45
C ALA A 387 -12.20 44.03 -13.68
N GLN A 388 -12.87 42.89 -13.84
CA GLN A 388 -13.81 42.68 -14.96
C GLN A 388 -15.03 43.60 -14.91
N THR A 389 -15.55 43.93 -13.70
CA THR A 389 -16.63 44.89 -13.55
C THR A 389 -16.21 46.34 -13.83
N ALA A 390 -14.95 46.69 -13.54
CA ALA A 390 -14.39 48.00 -13.85
C ALA A 390 -14.18 48.22 -15.38
N GLU A 391 -13.72 47.16 -16.08
CA GLU A 391 -13.57 47.20 -17.55
C GLU A 391 -14.93 47.33 -18.26
N THR A 392 -16.00 46.68 -17.73
CA THR A 392 -17.35 46.74 -18.32
C THR A 392 -18.02 48.10 -18.10
N GLN A 393 -17.59 48.89 -17.13
CA GLN A 393 -18.10 50.26 -16.89
C GLN A 393 -17.41 51.33 -17.75
N GLN A 394 -16.28 51.05 -18.38
CA GLN A 394 -15.59 51.99 -19.24
C GLN A 394 -16.04 51.98 -20.72
N ASP A 395 -16.84 51.02 -21.15
CA ASP A 395 -17.33 50.94 -22.54
C ASP A 395 -18.85 50.66 -22.60
N PRO A 396 -19.68 51.71 -22.66
CA PRO A 396 -21.17 51.58 -22.63
C PRO A 396 -21.77 50.92 -23.88
N ALA A 397 -20.95 50.66 -24.93
CA ALA A 397 -21.42 49.97 -26.15
C ALA A 397 -21.46 48.44 -26.02
N THR A 398 -20.79 47.88 -25.03
CA THR A 398 -20.71 46.41 -24.81
C THR A 398 -21.73 45.88 -23.80
N ALA A 399 -22.37 46.78 -23.02
CA ALA A 399 -23.28 46.38 -21.94
C ALA A 399 -24.57 45.70 -22.42
N THR A 400 -24.96 45.89 -23.68
CA THR A 400 -26.19 45.29 -24.23
C THR A 400 -26.00 43.86 -24.75
N ALA A 401 -24.77 43.46 -25.05
CA ALA A 401 -24.47 42.12 -25.56
C ALA A 401 -24.25 41.09 -24.43
N THR A 402 -23.75 41.57 -23.25
CA THR A 402 -23.43 40.70 -22.12
C THR A 402 -24.65 40.30 -21.29
N ALA A 403 -25.68 41.11 -21.26
CA ALA A 403 -26.93 40.82 -20.55
C ALA A 403 -27.75 39.68 -21.19
N THR A 404 -27.58 39.46 -22.51
CA THR A 404 -28.24 38.35 -23.22
C THR A 404 -27.47 37.03 -23.11
N ALA A 405 -26.16 37.07 -22.85
CA ALA A 405 -25.33 35.88 -22.69
C ALA A 405 -25.40 35.28 -21.27
N THR A 406 -25.62 36.12 -20.24
CA THR A 406 -25.74 35.66 -18.84
C THR A 406 -27.06 34.95 -18.55
N ASN A 407 -28.13 35.27 -19.27
CA ASN A 407 -29.43 34.60 -19.11
C ASN A 407 -29.53 33.29 -19.90
N ALA A 408 -28.61 33.01 -20.84
CA ALA A 408 -28.51 31.71 -21.55
C ALA A 408 -27.64 30.69 -20.82
N ALA A 409 -26.74 31.16 -19.92
CA ALA A 409 -25.82 30.25 -19.17
C ALA A 409 -26.48 29.64 -17.91
N THR A 410 -27.63 30.17 -17.46
CA THR A 410 -28.34 29.68 -16.25
C THR A 410 -29.36 28.57 -16.55
N ALA A 411 -29.57 28.19 -17.82
CA ALA A 411 -30.56 27.19 -18.23
C ALA A 411 -29.94 25.85 -18.72
N ALA A 412 -28.61 25.68 -18.68
CA ALA A 412 -27.97 24.42 -19.02
C ALA A 412 -27.38 23.81 -17.74
N GLN A 413 -28.16 22.94 -17.10
CA GLN A 413 -27.62 22.03 -16.09
C GLN A 413 -26.69 20.99 -16.79
N PRO A 414 -25.51 20.70 -16.23
CA PRO A 414 -24.65 19.67 -16.78
C PRO A 414 -25.15 18.29 -16.35
N GLN A 415 -25.82 17.59 -17.26
CA GLN A 415 -26.22 16.18 -17.10
C GLN A 415 -25.17 15.19 -17.67
N THR A 416 -23.91 15.57 -17.83
CA THR A 416 -22.91 14.71 -18.51
C THR A 416 -21.72 14.24 -17.69
N GLU A 417 -21.54 14.70 -16.45
CA GLU A 417 -20.42 14.19 -15.62
C GLU A 417 -20.77 12.92 -14.82
N HIS A 418 -22.04 12.69 -14.50
CA HIS A 418 -22.45 11.51 -13.74
C HIS A 418 -22.45 10.23 -14.58
N ASP A 419 -22.72 10.32 -15.88
CA ASP A 419 -22.76 9.16 -16.79
C ASP A 419 -21.34 8.71 -17.19
N THR A 420 -20.38 9.62 -17.27
CA THR A 420 -18.99 9.29 -17.61
C THR A 420 -18.27 8.60 -16.47
N ILE A 421 -18.52 9.00 -15.22
CA ILE A 421 -17.94 8.37 -14.02
C ILE A 421 -18.54 6.98 -13.78
N SER A 422 -19.83 6.81 -14.05
CA SER A 422 -20.50 5.50 -13.98
C SER A 422 -19.99 4.52 -15.03
N THR A 423 -19.69 5.00 -16.24
CA THR A 423 -19.17 4.16 -17.34
C THR A 423 -17.72 3.72 -17.06
N PHE A 424 -16.87 4.58 -16.50
CA PHE A 424 -15.50 4.22 -16.12
C PHE A 424 -15.45 3.30 -14.90
N ALA A 425 -16.34 3.50 -13.92
CA ALA A 425 -16.45 2.59 -12.76
C ALA A 425 -16.92 1.19 -13.20
N ASN A 426 -17.86 1.10 -14.13
CA ASN A 426 -18.34 -0.18 -14.68
C ASN A 426 -17.31 -0.85 -15.60
N GLN A 427 -16.50 -0.10 -16.36
CA GLN A 427 -15.40 -0.66 -17.13
C GLN A 427 -14.26 -1.15 -16.24
N ALA A 428 -13.92 -0.45 -15.16
CA ALA A 428 -12.91 -0.91 -14.21
C ALA A 428 -13.35 -2.19 -13.48
N VAL A 429 -14.64 -2.33 -13.17
CA VAL A 429 -15.22 -3.56 -12.58
C VAL A 429 -15.27 -4.69 -13.63
N HIS A 430 -15.52 -4.37 -14.90
CA HIS A 430 -15.53 -5.37 -15.99
C HIS A 430 -14.11 -5.91 -16.28
N TYR A 431 -13.10 -5.04 -16.32
CA TYR A 431 -11.70 -5.45 -16.46
C TYR A 431 -11.17 -6.22 -15.24
N ALA A 432 -11.60 -5.87 -14.03
CA ALA A 432 -11.25 -6.65 -12.83
C ALA A 432 -11.85 -8.05 -12.84
N ASN A 433 -13.05 -8.22 -13.43
CA ASN A 433 -13.71 -9.51 -13.53
C ASN A 433 -13.21 -10.37 -14.72
N GLU A 434 -12.65 -9.78 -15.77
CA GLU A 434 -12.04 -10.53 -16.88
C GLU A 434 -10.64 -11.08 -16.52
N PHE A 435 -9.90 -10.42 -15.60
CA PHE A 435 -8.64 -10.94 -15.06
C PHE A 435 -8.84 -12.02 -13.98
N ASP A 436 -10.04 -12.15 -13.40
CA ASP A 436 -10.40 -13.24 -12.48
C ASP A 436 -10.80 -14.55 -13.22
N GLN A 437 -10.86 -14.55 -14.57
CA GLN A 437 -11.25 -15.71 -15.38
C GLN A 437 -10.14 -16.19 -16.35
N ALA A 438 -8.97 -15.60 -16.33
CA ALA A 438 -7.76 -16.07 -17.03
C ALA A 438 -6.68 -16.41 -16.00
#